data_dbc19d56f410bc41fa633984961124f0
#
_entry.id   dbc19d56f410bc41fa633984961124f0
#
_cell.length_a   1.000
_cell.length_b   1.000
_cell.length_c   1.000
_cell.angle_alpha   90.00
_cell.angle_beta   90.00
_cell.angle_gamma   90.00
#
_symmetry.space_group_name_H-M   'P 1'
#
loop_
_entity.id
_entity.type
_entity.pdbx_description
1 polymer ?
#
loop_
_entity_poly.entity_id
_entity_poly.type
_entity_poly.pdbx_seq_one_letter_code
_entity_poly.pdbx_strand_id
1 'polypeptide(L)'
;MNDIEYLIISSSIDYSTDLVCFELRQNKKRYLRLNRDKFGEYEIIFSLQNREMTIILENAPYTVRNDTLKCIFFRAPVFLRSHKNYNVNEQLYRSQWSSFIRNLIVFDKAKWINHPVNTYRAENKLYQLQCAQNVGLPTPKTFVGNILPKRITPTNKYIVKSLDTALFYDESQEYFTYSSVVSGNELAESNIKDAPV
;
A
#
# COMPACT_ATOMS: atom_id res chain seq x y z
N MET A 1 -25.74 -16.26 11.31
CA MET A 1 -24.72 -15.79 10.36
C MET A 1 -24.44 -14.32 10.69
N ASN A 2 -23.20 -13.96 10.92
CA ASN A 2 -22.86 -12.59 11.39
C ASN A 2 -22.64 -11.67 10.18
N ASP A 3 -23.66 -10.89 9.82
CA ASP A 3 -23.53 -9.91 8.73
C ASP A 3 -22.61 -8.77 9.15
N ILE A 4 -21.63 -8.45 8.33
CA ILE A 4 -20.62 -7.43 8.58
C ILE A 4 -20.97 -6.14 7.86
N GLU A 5 -20.95 -5.02 8.58
CA GLU A 5 -21.16 -3.67 8.04
C GLU A 5 -19.86 -2.91 7.78
N TYR A 6 -18.79 -3.28 8.48
CA TYR A 6 -17.47 -2.63 8.37
C TYR A 6 -16.40 -3.68 8.23
N LEU A 7 -15.71 -3.68 7.08
CA LEU A 7 -14.59 -4.57 6.83
C LEU A 7 -13.29 -3.78 7.00
N ILE A 8 -12.39 -4.28 7.83
CA ILE A 8 -11.09 -3.68 8.09
C ILE A 8 -10.01 -4.59 7.51
N ILE A 9 -9.16 -4.05 6.64
CA ILE A 9 -8.05 -4.77 6.03
C ILE A 9 -6.76 -4.08 6.47
N SER A 10 -5.97 -4.77 7.29
CA SER A 10 -4.79 -4.22 7.93
C SER A 10 -3.73 -5.28 8.24
N SER A 11 -2.94 -5.08 9.27
CA SER A 11 -2.04 -6.07 9.86
C SER A 11 -2.26 -6.15 11.37
N SER A 12 -1.83 -7.24 12.00
CA SER A 12 -1.99 -7.44 13.44
C SER A 12 -1.22 -6.41 14.29
N ILE A 13 -0.18 -5.79 13.73
CA ILE A 13 0.68 -4.81 14.41
C ILE A 13 0.31 -3.35 14.11
N ASP A 14 -0.83 -3.08 13.47
CA ASP A 14 -1.24 -1.71 13.14
C ASP A 14 -2.05 -1.10 14.28
N TYR A 15 -1.37 -0.36 15.15
CA TYR A 15 -1.96 0.33 16.30
C TYR A 15 -3.08 1.32 15.92
N SER A 16 -2.93 2.03 14.80
CA SER A 16 -3.98 2.95 14.34
C SER A 16 -5.27 2.20 14.02
N THR A 17 -5.16 1.00 13.49
CA THR A 17 -6.30 0.12 13.24
C THR A 17 -6.93 -0.40 14.53
N ASP A 18 -6.13 -0.65 15.57
CA ASP A 18 -6.66 -1.06 16.89
C ASP A 18 -7.60 0.00 17.46
N LEU A 19 -7.24 1.29 17.34
CA LEU A 19 -8.10 2.40 17.74
C LEU A 19 -9.41 2.44 16.95
N VAL A 20 -9.36 2.24 15.64
CA VAL A 20 -10.57 2.16 14.80
C VAL A 20 -11.48 0.99 15.25
N CYS A 21 -10.88 -0.18 15.48
CA CYS A 21 -11.63 -1.35 15.96
C CYS A 21 -12.23 -1.11 17.36
N PHE A 22 -11.49 -0.43 18.23
CA PHE A 22 -11.99 -0.06 19.55
C PHE A 22 -13.23 0.84 19.45
N GLU A 23 -13.18 1.89 18.63
CA GLU A 23 -14.30 2.80 18.39
C GLU A 23 -15.52 2.08 17.79
N LEU A 24 -15.30 1.20 16.81
CA LEU A 24 -16.39 0.40 16.25
C LEU A 24 -17.05 -0.49 17.29
N ARG A 25 -16.27 -1.08 18.20
CA ARG A 25 -16.76 -1.92 19.29
C ARG A 25 -17.57 -1.09 20.31
N GLN A 26 -17.05 0.05 20.73
CA GLN A 26 -17.75 0.96 21.66
C GLN A 26 -19.11 1.40 21.10
N ASN A 27 -19.17 1.62 19.79
CA ASN A 27 -20.39 2.01 19.09
C ASN A 27 -21.24 0.80 18.63
N LYS A 28 -20.95 -0.41 19.12
CA LYS A 28 -21.70 -1.65 18.83
C LYS A 28 -21.87 -1.91 17.32
N LYS A 29 -20.85 -1.55 16.52
CA LYS A 29 -20.86 -1.78 15.07
C LYS A 29 -20.42 -3.21 14.76
N ARG A 30 -21.05 -3.82 13.75
CA ARG A 30 -20.69 -5.16 13.27
C ARG A 30 -19.51 -5.04 12.31
N TYR A 31 -18.33 -5.36 12.79
CA TYR A 31 -17.11 -5.28 11.98
C TYR A 31 -16.32 -6.59 12.01
N LEU A 32 -15.52 -6.77 10.99
CA LEU A 32 -14.52 -7.83 10.91
C LEU A 32 -13.18 -7.23 10.49
N ARG A 33 -12.10 -7.63 11.16
CA ARG A 33 -10.74 -7.27 10.80
C ARG A 33 -10.03 -8.45 10.17
N LEU A 34 -9.54 -8.27 8.95
CA LEU A 34 -8.66 -9.19 8.23
C LEU A 34 -7.23 -8.66 8.30
N ASN A 35 -6.35 -9.42 8.91
CA ASN A 35 -4.93 -9.09 9.02
C ASN A 35 -4.15 -9.84 7.93
N ARG A 36 -3.36 -9.11 7.12
CA ARG A 36 -2.58 -9.68 6.01
C ARG A 36 -1.56 -10.72 6.45
N ASP A 37 -1.03 -10.58 7.66
CA ASP A 37 -0.09 -11.50 8.28
C ASP A 37 -0.74 -12.79 8.79
N LYS A 38 -2.09 -12.88 8.70
CA LYS A 38 -2.90 -14.00 9.17
C LYS A 38 -3.80 -14.61 8.09
N PHE A 39 -3.59 -14.32 6.82
CA PHE A 39 -4.49 -14.81 5.75
C PHE A 39 -4.61 -16.33 5.70
N GLY A 40 -3.58 -17.07 6.08
CA GLY A 40 -3.65 -18.52 6.17
C GLY A 40 -4.57 -19.06 7.28
N GLU A 41 -5.02 -18.23 8.21
CA GLU A 41 -5.94 -18.59 9.28
C GLU A 41 -7.42 -18.44 8.88
N TYR A 42 -7.70 -17.82 7.73
CA TYR A 42 -9.05 -17.56 7.24
C TYR A 42 -9.44 -18.55 6.14
N GLU A 43 -10.64 -19.10 6.25
CA GLU A 43 -11.27 -19.77 5.12
C GLU A 43 -12.22 -18.75 4.46
N ILE A 44 -11.95 -18.41 3.19
CA ILE A 44 -12.69 -17.35 2.50
C ILE A 44 -13.21 -17.88 1.18
N ILE A 45 -14.50 -17.64 0.92
CA ILE A 45 -15.11 -17.85 -0.38
C ILE A 45 -15.87 -16.60 -0.81
N PHE A 46 -15.68 -16.19 -2.06
CA PHE A 46 -16.39 -15.08 -2.68
C PHE A 46 -17.29 -15.57 -3.81
N SER A 47 -18.58 -15.25 -3.72
CA SER A 47 -19.56 -15.47 -4.79
C SER A 47 -19.74 -14.18 -5.60
N LEU A 48 -19.29 -14.17 -6.84
CA LEU A 48 -19.43 -13.02 -7.72
C LEU A 48 -20.90 -12.73 -8.08
N GLN A 49 -21.71 -13.78 -8.25
CA GLN A 49 -23.12 -13.66 -8.63
C GLN A 49 -23.92 -12.90 -7.56
N ASN A 50 -23.63 -13.18 -6.30
CA ASN A 50 -24.33 -12.57 -5.17
C ASN A 50 -23.58 -11.34 -4.64
N ARG A 51 -22.33 -11.08 -5.10
CA ARG A 51 -21.41 -10.11 -4.52
C ARG A 51 -21.33 -10.26 -3.00
N GLU A 52 -21.10 -11.49 -2.59
CA GLU A 52 -21.07 -11.91 -1.19
C GLU A 52 -19.78 -12.65 -0.90
N MET A 53 -19.16 -12.35 0.23
CA MET A 53 -17.99 -13.04 0.74
C MET A 53 -18.31 -13.66 2.10
N THR A 54 -18.12 -14.97 2.21
CA THR A 54 -18.17 -15.69 3.48
C THR A 54 -16.75 -15.89 3.99
N ILE A 55 -16.54 -15.59 5.25
CA ILE A 55 -15.26 -15.74 5.94
C ILE A 55 -15.50 -16.57 7.17
N ILE A 56 -14.74 -17.64 7.34
CA ILE A 56 -14.73 -18.46 8.57
C ILE A 56 -13.46 -18.11 9.33
N LEU A 57 -13.65 -17.67 10.56
CA LEU A 57 -12.58 -17.37 11.51
C LEU A 57 -12.91 -18.06 12.84
N GLU A 58 -12.01 -18.86 13.35
CA GLU A 58 -12.19 -19.61 14.62
C GLU A 58 -13.52 -20.41 14.64
N ASN A 59 -13.83 -21.05 13.52
CA ASN A 59 -15.09 -21.79 13.29
C ASN A 59 -16.37 -20.93 13.31
N ALA A 60 -16.27 -19.63 13.34
CA ALA A 60 -17.40 -18.72 13.27
C ALA A 60 -17.55 -18.13 11.85
N PRO A 61 -18.71 -18.30 11.19
CA PRO A 61 -18.96 -17.73 9.88
C PRO A 61 -19.38 -16.26 9.96
N TYR A 62 -18.75 -15.43 9.13
CA TYR A 62 -19.07 -14.03 8.91
C TYR A 62 -19.44 -13.82 7.45
N THR A 63 -20.40 -12.93 7.18
CA THR A 63 -20.85 -12.64 5.83
C THR A 63 -20.68 -11.16 5.52
N VAL A 64 -20.09 -10.87 4.38
CA VAL A 64 -19.89 -9.51 3.84
C VAL A 64 -20.67 -9.42 2.54
N ARG A 65 -21.64 -8.53 2.45
CA ARG A 65 -22.49 -8.34 1.26
C ARG A 65 -22.36 -6.92 0.72
N ASN A 66 -22.38 -6.80 -0.59
CA ASN A 66 -22.23 -5.50 -1.25
C ASN A 66 -23.36 -4.50 -0.91
N ASP A 67 -24.55 -4.97 -0.60
CA ASP A 67 -25.71 -4.14 -0.28
C ASP A 67 -25.77 -3.70 1.19
N THR A 68 -25.15 -4.45 2.09
CA THR A 68 -25.15 -4.15 3.54
C THR A 68 -23.83 -3.62 4.07
N LEU A 69 -22.75 -3.80 3.30
CA LEU A 69 -21.42 -3.32 3.65
C LEU A 69 -21.36 -1.79 3.53
N LYS A 70 -21.16 -1.11 4.63
CA LYS A 70 -21.13 0.35 4.69
C LYS A 70 -19.75 0.92 4.39
N CYS A 71 -18.70 0.28 4.88
CA CYS A 71 -17.34 0.79 4.74
C CYS A 71 -16.30 -0.33 4.71
N ILE A 72 -15.30 -0.11 3.87
CA ILE A 72 -14.04 -0.88 3.91
C ILE A 72 -12.92 0.07 4.33
N PHE A 73 -12.35 -0.17 5.50
CA PHE A 73 -11.14 0.50 5.94
C PHE A 73 -9.94 -0.27 5.42
N PHE A 74 -9.39 0.24 4.32
CA PHE A 74 -8.26 -0.39 3.63
C PHE A 74 -6.97 0.31 4.07
N ARG A 75 -6.26 -0.31 4.98
CA ARG A 75 -5.01 0.20 5.53
C ARG A 75 -3.81 -0.28 4.72
N ALA A 76 -3.91 -0.09 3.42
CA ALA A 76 -2.90 -0.35 2.40
C ALA A 76 -1.90 -1.44 2.81
N PRO A 77 -2.28 -2.71 2.76
CA PRO A 77 -1.34 -3.75 3.07
C PRO A 77 -0.21 -3.68 2.05
N VAL A 78 0.92 -3.12 2.46
CA VAL A 78 2.15 -3.20 1.67
C VAL A 78 2.50 -4.67 1.61
N PHE A 79 2.35 -5.25 0.43
CA PHE A 79 2.86 -6.59 0.21
C PHE A 79 4.37 -6.46 0.14
N LEU A 80 5.01 -7.02 1.16
CA LEU A 80 6.45 -7.09 1.19
C LEU A 80 6.92 -7.66 -0.15
N ARG A 81 7.75 -6.91 -0.85
CA ARG A 81 8.40 -7.35 -2.06
C ARG A 81 9.10 -8.66 -1.80
N SER A 82 9.25 -9.46 -2.82
CA SER A 82 9.85 -10.79 -2.72
C SER A 82 11.17 -10.74 -1.95
N HIS A 83 11.20 -11.33 -0.79
CA HIS A 83 12.42 -11.58 -0.05
C HIS A 83 13.19 -12.69 -0.77
N LYS A 84 14.51 -12.56 -0.94
CA LYS A 84 15.36 -13.59 -1.56
C LYS A 84 15.19 -14.99 -0.95
N ASN A 85 14.71 -15.05 0.29
CA ASN A 85 14.57 -16.29 1.06
C ASN A 85 13.20 -16.95 0.95
N TYR A 86 12.25 -16.40 0.19
CA TYR A 86 10.96 -17.06 0.01
C TYR A 86 11.06 -18.16 -1.05
N ASN A 87 10.62 -19.35 -0.69
CA ASN A 87 10.44 -20.41 -1.68
C ASN A 87 9.28 -20.07 -2.63
N VAL A 88 9.17 -20.82 -3.73
CA VAL A 88 8.16 -20.56 -4.78
C VAL A 88 6.73 -20.56 -4.23
N ASN A 89 6.41 -21.47 -3.31
CA ASN A 89 5.08 -21.59 -2.74
C ASN A 89 4.74 -20.36 -1.90
N GLU A 90 5.67 -19.84 -1.11
CA GLU A 90 5.49 -18.64 -0.31
C GLU A 90 5.30 -17.40 -1.21
N GLN A 91 6.07 -17.28 -2.29
CA GLN A 91 5.91 -16.20 -3.26
C GLN A 91 4.54 -16.25 -3.93
N LEU A 92 4.09 -17.45 -4.33
CA LEU A 92 2.78 -17.66 -4.93
C LEU A 92 1.66 -17.32 -3.93
N TYR A 93 1.75 -17.83 -2.71
CA TYR A 93 0.81 -17.56 -1.62
C TYR A 93 0.63 -16.05 -1.42
N ARG A 94 1.71 -15.31 -1.23
CA ARG A 94 1.68 -13.86 -1.03
C ARG A 94 1.10 -13.12 -2.24
N SER A 95 1.46 -13.54 -3.44
CA SER A 95 0.95 -12.94 -4.68
C SER A 95 -0.56 -13.15 -4.83
N GLN A 96 -1.07 -14.36 -4.54
CA GLN A 96 -2.49 -14.67 -4.65
C GLN A 96 -3.33 -13.90 -3.62
N TRP A 97 -2.90 -13.87 -2.37
CA TRP A 97 -3.59 -13.08 -1.34
C TRP A 97 -3.56 -11.57 -1.65
N SER A 98 -2.44 -11.07 -2.14
CA SER A 98 -2.29 -9.69 -2.60
C SER A 98 -3.31 -9.35 -3.69
N SER A 99 -3.45 -10.24 -4.66
CA SER A 99 -4.40 -10.07 -5.76
C SER A 99 -5.83 -10.18 -5.27
N PHE A 100 -6.13 -11.15 -4.41
CA PHE A 100 -7.46 -11.32 -3.83
C PHE A 100 -7.93 -10.06 -3.11
N ILE A 101 -7.11 -9.48 -2.24
CA ILE A 101 -7.45 -8.26 -1.49
C ILE A 101 -7.73 -7.09 -2.44
N ARG A 102 -6.98 -6.94 -3.52
CA ARG A 102 -7.22 -5.89 -4.51
C ARG A 102 -8.51 -6.11 -5.29
N ASN A 103 -8.90 -7.36 -5.50
CA ASN A 103 -10.17 -7.69 -6.16
C ASN A 103 -11.41 -7.36 -5.31
N LEU A 104 -11.26 -7.08 -4.03
CA LEU A 104 -12.39 -6.64 -3.19
C LEU A 104 -12.99 -5.28 -3.60
N ILE A 105 -12.37 -4.58 -4.56
CA ILE A 105 -12.96 -3.38 -5.19
C ILE A 105 -14.33 -3.65 -5.83
N VAL A 106 -14.71 -4.90 -6.03
CA VAL A 106 -16.06 -5.30 -6.47
C VAL A 106 -17.17 -4.95 -5.46
N PHE A 107 -16.82 -4.66 -4.21
CA PHE A 107 -17.71 -4.05 -3.23
C PHE A 107 -17.86 -2.54 -3.50
N ASP A 108 -18.47 -2.22 -4.62
CA ASP A 108 -18.56 -0.88 -5.20
C ASP A 108 -19.55 0.06 -4.48
N LYS A 109 -20.47 -0.49 -3.67
CA LYS A 109 -21.42 0.30 -2.87
C LYS A 109 -20.84 0.74 -1.53
N ALA A 110 -19.77 0.09 -1.06
CA ALA A 110 -19.13 0.44 0.21
C ALA A 110 -18.30 1.72 0.08
N LYS A 111 -18.28 2.52 1.13
CA LYS A 111 -17.33 3.62 1.24
C LYS A 111 -15.93 3.06 1.54
N TRP A 112 -14.96 3.40 0.71
CA TRP A 112 -13.57 2.98 0.91
C TRP A 112 -12.75 4.07 1.61
N ILE A 113 -11.95 3.67 2.61
CA ILE A 113 -10.98 4.50 3.31
C ILE A 113 -9.66 3.72 3.43
N ASN A 114 -8.67 3.92 2.54
CA ASN A 114 -8.74 4.61 1.26
C ASN A 114 -9.01 3.59 0.14
N HIS A 115 -9.52 4.06 -0.99
CA HIS A 115 -9.75 3.17 -2.14
C HIS A 115 -8.40 2.72 -2.74
N PRO A 116 -8.17 1.40 -2.97
CA PRO A 116 -6.86 0.88 -3.41
C PRO A 116 -6.31 1.55 -4.66
N VAL A 117 -7.16 1.77 -5.67
CA VAL A 117 -6.75 2.44 -6.92
C VAL A 117 -6.30 3.87 -6.66
N ASN A 118 -7.02 4.61 -5.80
CA ASN A 118 -6.67 5.98 -5.45
C ASN A 118 -5.40 6.03 -4.59
N THR A 119 -5.20 5.06 -3.70
CA THR A 119 -3.96 4.92 -2.93
C THR A 119 -2.77 4.72 -3.85
N TYR A 120 -2.86 3.76 -4.79
CA TYR A 120 -1.80 3.51 -5.77
C TYR A 120 -1.50 4.76 -6.62
N ARG A 121 -2.54 5.49 -7.06
CA ARG A 121 -2.36 6.75 -7.78
C ARG A 121 -1.67 7.81 -6.92
N ALA A 122 -2.05 7.90 -5.65
CA ALA A 122 -1.50 8.87 -4.71
C ALA A 122 -0.05 8.58 -4.30
N GLU A 123 0.44 7.35 -4.43
CA GLU A 123 1.83 6.96 -4.19
C GLU A 123 2.80 7.48 -5.28
N ASN A 124 2.28 7.83 -6.46
CA ASN A 124 3.08 8.31 -7.57
C ASN A 124 3.62 9.73 -7.30
N LYS A 125 4.93 9.85 -7.11
CA LYS A 125 5.59 11.11 -6.72
C LYS A 125 5.42 12.24 -7.75
N LEU A 126 5.45 11.92 -9.04
CA LEU A 126 5.22 12.93 -10.09
C LEU A 126 3.78 13.43 -10.05
N TYR A 127 2.84 12.52 -9.84
CA TYR A 127 1.43 12.91 -9.70
C TYR A 127 1.19 13.77 -8.46
N GLN A 128 1.84 13.48 -7.34
CA GLN A 128 1.77 14.30 -6.13
C GLN A 128 2.26 15.74 -6.40
N LEU A 129 3.41 15.88 -7.07
CA LEU A 129 3.96 17.19 -7.42
C LEU A 129 3.04 17.96 -8.38
N GLN A 130 2.49 17.27 -9.38
CA GLN A 130 1.52 17.89 -10.30
C GLN A 130 0.27 18.35 -9.57
N CYS A 131 -0.28 17.55 -8.66
CA CYS A 131 -1.42 17.96 -7.84
C CYS A 131 -1.09 19.18 -6.97
N ALA A 132 0.08 19.21 -6.35
CA ALA A 132 0.54 20.35 -5.55
C ALA A 132 0.61 21.63 -6.40
N GLN A 133 1.19 21.56 -7.59
CA GLN A 133 1.23 22.68 -8.53
C GLN A 133 -0.17 23.16 -8.92
N ASN A 134 -1.07 22.24 -9.21
CA ASN A 134 -2.44 22.58 -9.64
C ASN A 134 -3.24 23.34 -8.56
N VAL A 135 -2.90 23.16 -7.29
CA VAL A 135 -3.53 23.89 -6.18
C VAL A 135 -2.70 25.08 -5.69
N GLY A 136 -1.65 25.45 -6.43
CA GLY A 136 -0.83 26.63 -6.14
C GLY A 136 0.20 26.43 -5.02
N LEU A 137 0.48 25.21 -4.60
CA LEU A 137 1.56 24.95 -3.64
C LEU A 137 2.93 25.08 -4.33
N PRO A 138 3.92 25.72 -3.70
CA PRO A 138 5.26 25.80 -4.24
C PRO A 138 5.90 24.40 -4.30
N THR A 139 6.38 24.03 -5.49
CA THR A 139 7.09 22.78 -5.69
C THR A 139 8.52 23.06 -6.14
N PRO A 140 9.50 22.25 -5.73
CA PRO A 140 10.87 22.39 -6.21
C PRO A 140 10.93 22.05 -7.72
N LYS A 141 11.88 22.66 -8.41
CA LYS A 141 12.20 22.27 -9.78
C LYS A 141 12.70 20.83 -9.78
N THR A 142 11.94 19.92 -10.39
CA THR A 142 12.16 18.48 -10.31
C THR A 142 12.46 17.91 -11.69
N PHE A 143 13.38 16.97 -11.73
CA PHE A 143 13.72 16.15 -12.89
C PHE A 143 13.64 14.69 -12.47
N VAL A 144 13.18 13.83 -13.36
CA VAL A 144 13.12 12.38 -13.15
C VAL A 144 13.68 11.70 -14.38
N GLY A 145 14.63 10.81 -14.20
CA GLY A 145 15.23 10.07 -15.30
C GLY A 145 16.51 9.35 -14.91
N ASN A 146 17.07 8.65 -15.86
CA ASN A 146 18.36 7.95 -15.74
C ASN A 146 19.50 8.68 -16.48
N ILE A 147 19.28 9.95 -16.79
CA ILE A 147 20.27 10.88 -17.31
C ILE A 147 20.19 12.18 -16.54
N LEU A 148 21.33 12.81 -16.35
CA LEU A 148 21.40 14.09 -15.66
C LEU A 148 20.85 15.23 -16.53
N PRO A 149 20.20 16.23 -15.92
CA PRO A 149 19.81 17.45 -16.62
C PRO A 149 21.04 18.15 -17.22
N LYS A 150 20.89 18.73 -18.41
CA LYS A 150 21.99 19.42 -19.13
C LYS A 150 22.64 20.58 -18.36
N ARG A 151 21.95 21.13 -17.37
CA ARG A 151 22.43 22.25 -16.57
C ARG A 151 22.39 21.91 -15.08
N ILE A 152 23.47 21.35 -14.58
CA ILE A 152 23.74 21.18 -13.16
C ILE A 152 24.77 22.24 -12.76
N THR A 153 24.43 23.01 -11.73
CA THR A 153 25.37 24.01 -11.19
C THR A 153 26.21 23.32 -10.10
N PRO A 154 27.54 23.27 -10.25
CA PRO A 154 28.43 22.52 -9.35
C PRO A 154 28.24 22.82 -7.86
N THR A 155 28.04 24.08 -7.53
CA THR A 155 27.94 24.57 -6.14
C THR A 155 26.55 24.50 -5.54
N ASN A 156 25.54 24.27 -6.36
CA ASN A 156 24.16 24.15 -5.87
C ASN A 156 23.94 22.81 -5.14
N LYS A 157 23.01 22.82 -4.19
CA LYS A 157 22.54 21.62 -3.52
C LYS A 157 21.32 21.06 -4.23
N TYR A 158 21.29 19.76 -4.36
CA TYR A 158 20.21 18.98 -4.97
C TYR A 158 19.71 17.94 -3.98
N ILE A 159 18.43 17.66 -4.00
CA ILE A 159 17.85 16.56 -3.25
C ILE A 159 17.61 15.40 -4.22
N VAL A 160 18.27 14.28 -3.98
CA VAL A 160 18.07 13.03 -4.71
C VAL A 160 17.14 12.13 -3.92
N LYS A 161 16.13 11.59 -4.60
CA LYS A 161 15.15 10.67 -4.02
C LYS A 161 14.91 9.51 -4.95
N SER A 162 14.78 8.31 -4.41
CA SER A 162 14.23 7.19 -5.16
C SER A 162 12.76 7.45 -5.53
N LEU A 163 12.34 7.00 -6.70
CA LEU A 163 10.93 7.09 -7.13
C LEU A 163 10.02 6.22 -6.26
N ASP A 164 10.54 5.11 -5.80
CA ASP A 164 9.87 4.22 -4.88
C ASP A 164 10.58 4.20 -3.51
N THR A 165 9.86 3.80 -2.47
CA THR A 165 10.50 3.50 -1.18
C THR A 165 11.22 2.17 -1.34
N ALA A 166 12.47 2.22 -1.79
CA ALA A 166 13.25 1.02 -2.00
C ALA A 166 13.72 0.47 -0.66
N LEU A 167 13.11 -0.63 -0.28
CA LEU A 167 13.63 -1.56 0.70
C LEU A 167 14.36 -2.65 -0.09
N PHE A 168 15.63 -2.86 0.18
CA PHE A 168 16.39 -3.93 -0.45
C PHE A 168 17.23 -4.67 0.60
N TYR A 169 17.62 -5.87 0.27
CA TYR A 169 18.38 -6.75 1.14
C TYR A 169 19.71 -7.09 0.48
N ASP A 170 20.77 -7.01 1.26
CA ASP A 170 22.07 -7.50 0.91
C ASP A 170 22.59 -8.40 2.05
N GLU A 171 22.99 -9.61 1.70
CA GLU A 171 23.51 -10.66 2.60
C GLU A 171 22.66 -11.01 3.86
N SER A 172 21.58 -10.47 4.14
CA SER A 172 20.72 -10.60 5.33
C SER A 172 20.47 -9.27 6.02
N GLN A 173 21.05 -8.18 5.56
CA GLN A 173 20.79 -6.85 6.08
C GLN A 173 19.75 -6.13 5.24
N GLU A 174 18.91 -5.39 5.91
CA GLU A 174 17.86 -4.58 5.33
C GLU A 174 18.33 -3.14 5.14
N TYR A 175 18.20 -2.65 3.92
CA TYR A 175 18.62 -1.29 3.55
C TYR A 175 17.43 -0.50 3.02
N PHE A 176 17.40 0.77 3.40
CA PHE A 176 16.43 1.73 2.89
C PHE A 176 17.12 2.83 2.10
N THR A 177 16.52 3.24 1.00
CA THR A 177 16.97 4.45 0.32
C THR A 177 16.33 5.68 0.95
N TYR A 178 17.16 6.56 1.46
CA TYR A 178 16.76 7.85 2.01
C TYR A 178 16.92 8.96 0.98
N SER A 179 16.23 10.07 1.22
CA SER A 179 16.50 11.31 0.48
C SER A 179 17.86 11.84 0.88
N SER A 180 18.70 12.12 -0.10
CA SER A 180 20.06 12.63 0.12
C SER A 180 20.21 14.04 -0.44
N VAL A 181 20.92 14.89 0.28
CA VAL A 181 21.33 16.22 -0.20
C VAL A 181 22.75 16.12 -0.72
N VAL A 182 22.92 16.41 -2.00
CA VAL A 182 24.23 16.31 -2.69
C VAL A 182 24.56 17.63 -3.38
N SER A 183 25.84 17.93 -3.58
CA SER A 183 26.30 19.03 -4.42
C SER A 183 26.14 18.69 -5.90
N GLY A 184 26.17 19.71 -6.76
CA GLY A 184 26.15 19.47 -8.21
C GLY A 184 27.39 18.70 -8.71
N ASN A 185 28.54 18.83 -8.04
CA ASN A 185 29.72 18.03 -8.37
C ASN A 185 29.51 16.53 -8.07
N GLU A 186 29.08 16.20 -6.86
CA GLU A 186 28.76 14.81 -6.47
C GLU A 186 27.70 14.20 -7.38
N LEU A 187 26.69 15.00 -7.74
CA LEU A 187 25.65 14.55 -8.66
C LEU A 187 26.20 14.26 -10.06
N ALA A 188 27.11 15.11 -10.55
CA ALA A 188 27.73 14.93 -11.88
C ALA A 188 28.64 13.70 -11.95
N GLU A 189 29.23 13.28 -10.85
CA GLU A 189 30.07 12.09 -10.72
C GLU A 189 29.25 10.80 -10.50
N SER A 190 27.96 10.93 -10.17
CA SER A 190 27.10 9.78 -9.87
C SER A 190 26.71 9.01 -11.12
N ASN A 191 26.65 7.68 -11.02
CA ASN A 191 26.11 6.83 -12.08
C ASN A 191 24.61 6.60 -11.87
N ILE A 192 23.78 7.27 -12.67
CA ILE A 192 22.32 7.11 -12.64
C ILE A 192 21.76 6.34 -13.84
N LYS A 193 22.61 5.76 -14.70
CA LYS A 193 22.19 5.17 -15.97
C LYS A 193 21.31 3.91 -15.78
N ASP A 194 21.52 3.20 -14.69
CA ASP A 194 20.90 1.89 -14.49
C ASP A 194 19.46 2.00 -13.98
N ALA A 195 19.11 3.12 -13.34
CA ALA A 195 17.74 3.31 -12.83
C ALA A 195 17.35 4.80 -12.79
N PRO A 196 16.09 5.15 -13.06
CA PRO A 196 15.62 6.52 -12.91
C PRO A 196 15.54 6.93 -11.44
N VAL A 197 15.95 8.17 -11.17
CA VAL A 197 15.88 8.82 -9.85
C VAL A 197 15.14 10.15 -9.93
#